data_d0bed97ace2acaabbcd05d41297f2ade
#
_entry.id   d0bed97ace2acaabbcd05d41297f2ade
#
_cell.length_a   1.000
_cell.length_b   1.000
_cell.length_c   1.000
_cell.angle_alpha   90.00
_cell.angle_beta   90.00
_cell.angle_gamma   90.00
#
_symmetry.space_group_name_H-M   'P 1'
#
loop_
_entity.id
_entity.type
_entity.pdbx_description
1 polymer ?
#
loop_
_entity_poly.entity_id
_entity_poly.type
_entity_poly.pdbx_seq_one_letter_code
_entity_poly.pdbx_strand_id
1 'polypeptide(L)'
;MNISNRLISTAARQRAAALLKELSLEEKVRQLGCTMLVSEDTDLTAKDLSGGIGEIALLDICEEPEALAARLRDVQQYVMEHSPHRIPALFHCEALGGPVVPHTVLYPNSIGLGAT
;
A
#
# COMPACT_ATOMS: atom_id res chain seq x y z
N MET A 1 -9.49 18.07 -22.02
CA MET A 1 -10.31 17.08 -21.28
C MET A 1 -9.41 16.43 -20.26
N ASN A 2 -9.65 16.63 -18.95
CA ASN A 2 -8.72 16.23 -17.90
C ASN A 2 -8.82 14.71 -17.66
N ILE A 3 -7.73 13.95 -17.92
CA ILE A 3 -7.65 12.49 -17.80
C ILE A 3 -7.97 12.03 -16.37
N SER A 4 -7.62 12.81 -15.35
CA SER A 4 -7.88 12.50 -13.94
C SER A 4 -9.37 12.36 -13.59
N ASN A 5 -10.27 12.91 -14.41
CA ASN A 5 -11.72 12.80 -14.20
C ASN A 5 -12.32 11.49 -14.70
N ARG A 6 -11.58 10.67 -15.47
CA ARG A 6 -12.09 9.40 -16.02
C ARG A 6 -11.81 8.19 -15.14
N LEU A 7 -10.78 8.26 -14.29
CA LEU A 7 -10.29 7.10 -13.52
C LEU A 7 -10.98 6.92 -12.17
N ILE A 8 -11.58 7.98 -11.61
CA ILE A 8 -12.23 7.91 -10.30
C ILE A 8 -13.69 8.33 -10.45
N SER A 9 -14.60 7.45 -10.06
CA SER A 9 -16.04 7.74 -10.13
C SER A 9 -16.43 8.93 -9.22
N THR A 10 -17.46 9.67 -9.62
CA THR A 10 -18.00 10.77 -8.79
C THR A 10 -18.41 10.28 -7.40
N ALA A 11 -19.00 9.09 -7.30
CA ALA A 11 -19.38 8.49 -6.02
C ALA A 11 -18.16 8.20 -5.12
N ALA A 12 -17.04 7.73 -5.70
CA ALA A 12 -15.81 7.51 -4.95
C ALA A 12 -15.22 8.82 -4.41
N ARG A 13 -15.22 9.89 -5.22
CA ARG A 13 -14.78 11.23 -4.79
C ARG A 13 -15.65 11.78 -3.67
N GLN A 14 -16.96 11.61 -3.76
CA GLN A 14 -17.89 12.07 -2.74
C GLN A 14 -17.68 11.33 -1.41
N ARG A 15 -17.50 10.01 -1.44
CA ARG A 15 -17.16 9.21 -0.25
C ARG A 15 -15.85 9.65 0.39
N ALA A 16 -14.80 9.84 -0.41
CA ALA A 16 -13.50 10.31 0.08
C ALA A 16 -13.61 11.72 0.69
N ALA A 17 -14.35 12.63 0.07
CA ALA A 17 -14.56 13.97 0.58
C ALA A 17 -15.40 13.98 1.89
N ALA A 18 -16.37 13.08 2.03
CA ALA A 18 -17.12 12.90 3.28
C ALA A 18 -16.20 12.38 4.39
N LEU A 19 -15.48 11.30 4.14
CA LEU A 19 -14.54 10.69 5.08
C LEU A 19 -13.47 11.70 5.54
N LEU A 20 -12.91 12.48 4.61
CA LEU A 20 -11.92 13.51 4.93
C LEU A 20 -12.43 14.56 5.94
N LYS A 21 -13.73 14.81 5.99
CA LYS A 21 -14.33 15.73 6.98
C LYS A 21 -14.45 15.13 8.37
N GLU A 22 -14.58 13.81 8.44
CA GLU A 22 -14.70 13.06 9.69
C GLU A 22 -13.34 12.83 10.36
N LEU A 23 -12.27 12.75 9.58
CA LEU A 23 -10.90 12.54 10.06
C LEU A 23 -10.41 13.73 10.88
N SER A 24 -9.83 13.45 12.06
CA SER A 24 -9.04 14.42 12.84
C SER A 24 -7.77 14.83 12.09
N LEU A 25 -7.07 15.84 12.58
CA LEU A 25 -5.78 16.23 11.99
C LEU A 25 -4.74 15.12 12.12
N GLU A 26 -4.69 14.46 13.28
CA GLU A 26 -3.75 13.36 13.53
C GLU A 26 -4.00 12.20 12.57
N GLU A 27 -5.25 11.78 12.39
CA GLU A 27 -5.61 10.71 11.45
C GLU A 27 -5.26 11.09 10.01
N LYS A 28 -5.45 12.33 9.61
CA LYS A 28 -5.00 12.82 8.29
C LYS A 28 -3.48 12.73 8.12
N VAL A 29 -2.73 13.10 9.15
CA VAL A 29 -1.26 12.98 9.13
C VAL A 29 -0.84 11.52 9.04
N ARG A 30 -1.48 10.60 9.78
CA ARG A 30 -1.22 9.17 9.70
C ARG A 30 -1.47 8.61 8.30
N GLN A 31 -2.47 9.11 7.57
CA GLN A 31 -2.72 8.71 6.18
C GLN A 31 -1.65 9.19 5.18
N LEU A 32 -0.74 10.07 5.58
CA LEU A 32 0.45 10.43 4.80
C LEU A 32 1.69 9.61 5.19
N GLY A 33 1.57 8.76 6.19
CA GLY A 33 2.65 7.92 6.68
C GLY A 33 2.82 6.66 5.86
N CYS A 34 4.08 6.20 5.78
CA CYS A 34 4.45 4.92 5.19
C CYS A 34 5.26 4.11 6.20
N THR A 35 5.03 2.80 6.25
CA THR A 35 5.90 1.85 6.97
C THR A 35 6.41 0.78 6.01
N MET A 36 7.50 0.14 6.39
CA MET A 36 8.05 -0.99 5.62
C MET A 36 7.60 -2.31 6.22
N LEU A 37 7.32 -3.28 5.38
CA LEU A 37 7.02 -4.65 5.73
C LEU A 37 7.99 -5.58 4.98
N VAL A 38 8.78 -6.33 5.73
CA VAL A 38 9.68 -7.34 5.18
C VAL A 38 9.09 -8.75 5.35
N SER A 39 9.57 -9.72 4.59
CA SER A 39 9.06 -11.10 4.62
C SER A 39 9.12 -11.75 6.00
N GLU A 40 10.08 -11.34 6.82
CA GLU A 40 10.32 -11.89 8.16
C GLU A 40 9.42 -11.24 9.24
N ASP A 41 8.71 -10.18 8.92
CA ASP A 41 7.81 -9.52 9.85
C ASP A 41 6.60 -10.42 10.18
N THR A 42 6.65 -11.07 11.32
CA THR A 42 5.57 -11.92 11.84
C THR A 42 4.71 -11.23 12.88
N ASP A 43 5.20 -10.15 13.47
CA ASP A 43 4.50 -9.39 14.50
C ASP A 43 4.19 -7.96 14.03
N LEU A 44 2.96 -7.76 13.59
CA LEU A 44 2.46 -6.45 13.16
C LEU A 44 2.25 -5.48 14.34
N THR A 45 2.19 -5.98 15.57
CA THR A 45 2.01 -5.12 16.75
C THR A 45 3.27 -4.31 17.05
N ALA A 46 4.46 -4.78 16.60
CA ALA A 46 5.71 -4.03 16.69
C ALA A 46 5.72 -2.78 15.76
N LYS A 47 4.83 -2.75 14.77
CA LYS A 47 4.64 -1.60 13.89
C LYS A 47 3.44 -0.81 14.39
N ASP A 48 3.62 0.44 14.76
CA ASP A 48 2.51 1.30 15.20
C ASP A 48 1.54 1.59 14.04
N LEU A 49 0.70 0.61 13.75
CA LEU A 49 -0.39 0.71 12.79
C LEU A 49 -1.70 1.18 13.44
N SER A 50 -1.69 1.38 14.77
CA SER A 50 -2.82 1.90 15.52
C SER A 50 -3.14 3.33 15.05
N GLY A 51 -4.41 3.60 14.79
CA GLY A 51 -4.84 4.88 14.22
C GLY A 51 -4.69 4.98 12.70
N GLY A 52 -4.31 3.89 12.03
CA GLY A 52 -4.21 3.79 10.58
C GLY A 52 -2.84 4.16 10.03
N ILE A 53 -2.63 3.80 8.79
CA ILE A 53 -1.43 4.11 8.00
C ILE A 53 -1.85 4.28 6.54
N GLY A 54 -1.24 5.23 5.81
CA GLY A 54 -1.59 5.47 4.41
C GLY A 54 -0.99 4.44 3.48
N GLU A 55 0.29 4.10 3.68
CA GLU A 55 1.04 3.24 2.76
C GLU A 55 1.87 2.20 3.51
N ILE A 56 2.04 1.05 2.88
CA ILE A 56 2.93 -0.02 3.34
C ILE A 56 3.83 -0.42 2.17
N ALA A 57 5.12 -0.14 2.30
CA ALA A 57 6.14 -0.55 1.35
C ALA A 57 6.55 -2.00 1.63
N LEU A 58 6.49 -2.85 0.62
CA LEU A 58 6.89 -4.25 0.70
C LEU A 58 8.36 -4.36 0.28
N LEU A 59 9.18 -4.94 1.14
CA LEU A 59 10.59 -5.20 0.88
C LEU A 59 10.87 -6.70 1.06
N ASP A 60 11.89 -7.17 0.34
CA ASP A 60 12.37 -8.56 0.42
C ASP A 60 11.24 -9.59 0.28
N ILE A 61 10.43 -9.44 -0.77
CA ILE A 61 9.30 -10.31 -1.07
C ILE A 61 9.84 -11.65 -1.57
N CYS A 62 9.90 -12.64 -0.68
CA CYS A 62 10.41 -13.99 -0.97
C CYS A 62 9.31 -15.04 -1.01
N GLU A 63 8.09 -14.70 -0.64
CA GLU A 63 6.97 -15.62 -0.56
C GLU A 63 6.45 -16.00 -1.96
N GLU A 64 5.94 -17.23 -2.08
CA GLU A 64 5.14 -17.64 -3.22
C GLU A 64 3.88 -16.74 -3.36
N PRO A 65 3.39 -16.50 -4.58
CA PRO A 65 2.31 -15.54 -4.82
C PRO A 65 1.05 -15.75 -3.97
N GLU A 66 0.67 -17.01 -3.74
CA GLU A 66 -0.50 -17.35 -2.93
C GLU A 66 -0.29 -17.04 -1.45
N ALA A 67 0.90 -17.31 -0.93
CA ALA A 67 1.29 -17.00 0.45
C ALA A 67 1.36 -15.48 0.67
N LEU A 68 2.00 -14.77 -0.27
CA LEU A 68 2.03 -13.31 -0.27
C LEU A 68 0.62 -12.71 -0.28
N ALA A 69 -0.25 -13.20 -1.15
CA ALA A 69 -1.62 -12.72 -1.24
C ALA A 69 -2.41 -12.97 0.05
N ALA A 70 -2.19 -14.10 0.73
CA ALA A 70 -2.78 -14.39 2.03
C ALA A 70 -2.27 -13.40 3.08
N ARG A 71 -0.96 -13.25 3.18
CA ARG A 71 -0.31 -12.32 4.12
C ARG A 71 -0.80 -10.88 3.92
N LEU A 72 -0.87 -10.39 2.70
CA LEU A 72 -1.37 -9.04 2.42
C LEU A 72 -2.82 -8.85 2.84
N ARG A 73 -3.67 -9.87 2.71
CA ARG A 73 -5.05 -9.83 3.23
C ARG A 73 -5.08 -9.71 4.74
N ASP A 74 -4.25 -10.49 5.44
CA ASP A 74 -4.18 -10.49 6.90
C ASP A 74 -3.68 -9.13 7.42
N VAL A 75 -2.62 -8.60 6.80
CA VAL A 75 -2.11 -7.25 7.12
C VAL A 75 -3.16 -6.18 6.87
N GLN A 76 -3.86 -6.23 5.74
CA GLN A 76 -4.90 -5.26 5.42
C GLN A 76 -6.07 -5.34 6.41
N GLN A 77 -6.48 -6.56 6.77
CA GLN A 77 -7.51 -6.75 7.78
C GLN A 77 -7.07 -6.14 9.11
N TYR A 78 -5.86 -6.43 9.55
CA TYR A 78 -5.29 -5.85 10.78
C TYR A 78 -5.31 -4.32 10.75
N VAL A 79 -4.81 -3.68 9.69
CA VAL A 79 -4.84 -2.23 9.52
C VAL A 79 -6.26 -1.68 9.64
N MET A 80 -7.21 -2.30 8.93
CA MET A 80 -8.61 -1.85 8.94
C MET A 80 -9.28 -2.01 10.31
N GLU A 81 -8.94 -3.06 11.06
CA GLU A 81 -9.49 -3.30 12.40
C GLU A 81 -8.96 -2.32 13.44
N HIS A 82 -7.72 -1.83 13.25
CA HIS A 82 -7.06 -0.90 14.16
C HIS A 82 -7.10 0.56 13.68
N SER A 83 -7.68 0.83 12.50
CA SER A 83 -7.91 2.18 11.99
C SER A 83 -9.29 2.68 12.38
N PRO A 84 -9.43 3.90 12.93
CA PRO A 84 -10.70 4.45 13.39
C PRO A 84 -11.80 4.42 12.33
N HIS A 85 -11.49 4.68 11.09
CA HIS A 85 -12.43 4.72 9.96
C HIS A 85 -12.30 3.50 9.02
N ARG A 86 -11.59 2.45 9.44
CA ARG A 86 -11.35 1.25 8.65
C ARG A 86 -10.76 1.54 7.26
N ILE A 87 -9.89 2.56 7.19
CA ILE A 87 -9.25 2.95 5.94
C ILE A 87 -8.16 1.92 5.62
N PRO A 88 -8.20 1.29 4.43
CA PRO A 88 -7.17 0.35 4.02
C PRO A 88 -5.88 1.07 3.66
N ALA A 89 -4.73 0.44 3.91
CA ALA A 89 -3.44 0.95 3.44
C ALA A 89 -3.25 0.67 1.94
N LEU A 90 -2.46 1.51 1.28
CA LEU A 90 -1.98 1.27 -0.07
C LEU A 90 -0.68 0.46 0.00
N PHE A 91 -0.67 -0.75 -0.56
CA PHE A 91 0.56 -1.54 -0.70
C PHE A 91 1.31 -1.13 -1.96
N HIS A 92 2.63 -1.02 -1.84
CA HIS A 92 3.52 -0.80 -2.97
C HIS A 92 4.87 -1.50 -2.75
N CYS A 93 5.63 -1.70 -3.81
CA CYS A 93 6.99 -2.24 -3.74
C CYS A 93 7.89 -1.53 -4.76
N GLU A 94 9.20 -1.66 -4.56
CA GLU A 94 10.17 -1.27 -5.56
C GLU A 94 10.14 -2.23 -6.75
N ALA A 95 10.14 -1.69 -7.96
CA ALA A 95 10.04 -2.46 -9.19
C ALA A 95 10.83 -1.82 -10.34
N LEU A 96 12.09 -1.49 -10.10
CA LEU A 96 12.96 -0.80 -11.07
C LEU A 96 13.13 -1.54 -12.40
N GLY A 97 13.18 -2.86 -12.37
CA GLY A 97 13.22 -3.75 -13.55
C GLY A 97 12.08 -4.76 -13.57
N GLY A 98 11.04 -4.51 -12.79
CA GLY A 98 9.95 -5.44 -12.47
C GLY A 98 10.00 -5.84 -11.01
N PRO A 99 8.89 -6.31 -10.43
CA PRO A 99 8.86 -6.73 -9.03
C PRO A 99 9.75 -7.97 -8.84
N VAL A 100 10.60 -7.94 -7.82
CA VAL A 100 11.44 -9.09 -7.43
C VAL A 100 10.61 -10.02 -6.54
N VAL A 101 9.78 -10.84 -7.19
CA VAL A 101 8.88 -11.81 -6.54
C VAL A 101 9.06 -13.15 -7.24
N PRO A 102 8.91 -14.31 -6.58
CA PRO A 102 8.93 -15.60 -7.25
C PRO A 102 8.01 -15.65 -8.47
N HIS A 103 8.47 -16.32 -9.53
CA HIS A 103 7.76 -16.49 -10.81
C HIS A 103 7.49 -15.20 -11.62
N THR A 104 8.16 -14.09 -11.29
CA THR A 104 8.08 -12.87 -12.10
C THR A 104 9.23 -12.78 -13.10
N VAL A 105 9.01 -12.08 -14.20
CA VAL A 105 10.03 -11.78 -15.20
C VAL A 105 10.60 -10.39 -14.92
N LEU A 106 11.92 -10.34 -14.77
CA LEU A 106 12.64 -9.07 -14.65
C LEU A 106 13.03 -8.57 -16.02
N TYR A 107 12.73 -7.33 -16.30
CA TYR A 107 13.18 -6.60 -17.49
C TYR A 107 14.43 -5.79 -17.19
N PRO A 108 15.23 -5.42 -18.21
CA PRO A 108 16.29 -4.45 -18.02
C PRO A 108 15.73 -3.18 -17.37
N ASN A 109 16.43 -2.66 -16.38
CA ASN A 109 15.99 -1.43 -15.72
C ASN A 109 16.02 -0.23 -16.68
N SER A 110 15.31 0.84 -16.34
CA SER A 110 15.17 2.03 -17.18
C SER A 110 16.51 2.72 -17.49
N ILE A 111 17.50 2.62 -16.62
CA ILE A 111 18.85 3.16 -16.86
C ILE A 111 19.51 2.40 -18.02
N GLY A 112 19.43 1.07 -18.04
CA GLY A 112 19.93 0.23 -19.13
C GLY A 112 19.23 0.53 -20.46
N LEU A 113 17.90 0.69 -20.44
CA LEU A 113 17.12 1.04 -21.63
C LEU A 113 17.41 2.47 -22.13
N GLY A 114 17.69 3.40 -21.23
CA GLY A 114 18.03 4.78 -21.59
C GLY A 114 19.45 4.94 -22.14
N ALA A 115 20.30 3.92 -22.06
CA ALA A 115 21.66 3.89 -22.61
C ALA A 115 21.75 3.32 -24.04
N THR A 116 20.64 2.84 -24.61
CA THR A 116 20.53 2.31 -25.99
C THR A 116 19.88 3.34 -26.90
#